data_44d0d7399a58b40aa1710e86f8aa6e4a
#
_entry.id   44d0d7399a58b40aa1710e86f8aa6e4a
#
_cell.length_a   1.000
_cell.length_b   1.000
_cell.length_c   1.000
_cell.angle_alpha   90.00
_cell.angle_beta   90.00
_cell.angle_gamma   90.00
#
_symmetry.space_group_name_H-M   'P 1'
#
loop_
_entity.id
_entity.type
_entity.pdbx_description
1 polymer ?
#
loop_
_entity_poly.entity_id
_entity_poly.type
_entity_poly.pdbx_seq_one_letter_code
_entity_poly.pdbx_strand_id
1 'polypeptide(L)'
;MSSWYVLSSLGFYEVEPASARYWFGTPLFDKASVEVAGGTFTVIAENNSDENRYIQSVKLNGKTYTKGYIEHKDIAAGGELVLTMGAEPKVWYCANEPETYEDQRPEPQDRLFVSEAVEAEIERITGMLENPRLRWMFANCYPNTLDTTVHPVESTDGQPDTFVYTGDIPAMWLRDSGAQVWPYVRYVNEDEALKKMIAGVINRQFKCICIDPYANA
;
A
#
# COMPACT_ATOMS: atom_id res chain seq x y z
N MET A 1 -5.00 5.45 16.08
CA MET A 1 -4.71 6.85 15.66
C MET A 1 -3.68 7.55 16.54
N SER A 2 -3.66 7.32 17.86
CA SER A 2 -2.70 7.98 18.78
C SER A 2 -1.23 7.64 18.49
N SER A 3 -0.90 6.38 18.18
CA SER A 3 0.48 5.99 17.82
C SER A 3 0.95 6.62 16.51
N TRP A 4 0.07 6.70 15.50
CA TRP A 4 0.36 7.41 14.27
C TRP A 4 0.69 8.89 14.53
N TYR A 5 -0.15 9.57 15.33
CA TYR A 5 0.06 10.98 15.64
C TYR A 5 1.38 11.21 16.38
N VAL A 6 1.68 10.40 17.41
CA VAL A 6 2.90 10.54 18.20
C VAL A 6 4.14 10.31 17.34
N LEU A 7 4.20 9.21 16.60
CA LEU A 7 5.36 8.89 15.76
C LEU A 7 5.56 9.90 14.63
N SER A 8 4.49 10.28 13.95
CA SER A 8 4.55 11.28 12.88
C SER A 8 4.98 12.66 13.42
N SER A 9 4.56 13.03 14.64
CA SER A 9 4.99 14.29 15.29
C SER A 9 6.49 14.29 15.60
N LEU A 10 7.11 13.12 15.79
CA LEU A 10 8.56 12.96 15.96
C LEU A 10 9.32 13.03 14.63
N GLY A 11 8.61 13.04 13.49
CA GLY A 11 9.22 13.10 12.16
C GLY A 11 9.53 11.73 11.55
N PHE A 12 8.90 10.66 12.00
CA PHE A 12 9.01 9.34 11.37
C PHE A 12 7.77 8.47 11.65
N TYR A 13 7.55 7.46 10.80
CA TYR A 13 6.44 6.52 10.96
C TYR A 13 6.76 5.16 10.35
N GLU A 14 6.24 4.09 10.95
CA GLU A 14 6.33 2.72 10.42
C GLU A 14 5.31 2.56 9.28
N VAL A 15 5.76 2.73 8.04
CA VAL A 15 4.92 2.60 6.84
C VAL A 15 4.70 1.14 6.49
N GLU A 16 5.67 0.29 6.83
CA GLU A 16 5.66 -1.15 6.59
C GLU A 16 5.59 -1.88 7.93
N PRO A 17 4.39 -2.36 8.35
CA PRO A 17 4.21 -3.04 9.63
C PRO A 17 5.15 -4.24 9.79
N ALA A 18 5.71 -4.41 11.00
CA ALA A 18 6.64 -5.46 11.38
C ALA A 18 8.03 -5.43 10.69
N SER A 19 8.33 -4.42 9.87
CA SER A 19 9.67 -4.22 9.29
C SER A 19 10.70 -3.72 10.32
N ALA A 20 10.23 -3.20 11.45
CA ALA A 20 11.03 -2.46 12.43
C ALA A 20 11.76 -1.25 11.84
N ARG A 21 11.26 -0.68 10.74
CA ARG A 21 11.77 0.51 10.04
C ARG A 21 10.77 1.64 10.14
N TYR A 22 11.26 2.83 10.48
CA TYR A 22 10.46 4.05 10.58
C TYR A 22 10.94 5.05 9.53
N TRP A 23 10.11 5.30 8.53
CA TRP A 23 10.43 6.20 7.43
C TRP A 23 10.31 7.65 7.86
N PHE A 24 11.26 8.48 7.44
CA PHE A 24 11.30 9.88 7.81
C PHE A 24 10.21 10.71 7.14
N GLY A 25 9.68 11.65 7.89
CA GLY A 25 8.71 12.66 7.47
C GLY A 25 9.01 14.00 8.15
N THR A 26 8.14 14.97 7.96
CA THR A 26 8.28 16.30 8.57
C THR A 26 7.93 16.23 10.06
N PRO A 27 8.87 16.57 10.98
CA PRO A 27 8.56 16.66 12.40
C PRO A 27 7.65 17.84 12.72
N LEU A 28 6.81 17.69 13.76
CA LEU A 28 5.95 18.76 14.24
C LEU A 28 6.68 19.69 15.24
N PHE A 29 7.65 19.16 15.98
CA PHE A 29 8.33 19.87 17.06
C PHE A 29 9.81 20.10 16.71
N ASP A 30 10.36 21.23 17.19
CA ASP A 30 11.78 21.54 17.04
C ASP A 30 12.66 20.58 17.84
N LYS A 31 12.12 20.08 18.95
CA LYS A 31 12.79 19.08 19.79
C LYS A 31 11.76 18.21 20.52
N ALA A 32 11.99 16.91 20.50
CA ALA A 32 11.23 15.94 21.27
C ALA A 32 12.14 14.88 21.85
N SER A 33 11.85 14.36 23.03
CA SER A 33 12.61 13.28 23.66
C SER A 33 11.69 12.19 24.16
N VAL A 34 12.14 10.95 24.03
CA VAL A 34 11.41 9.74 24.46
C VAL A 34 12.35 8.89 25.31
N GLU A 35 11.86 8.45 26.45
CA GLU A 35 12.57 7.48 27.29
C GLU A 35 12.40 6.08 26.66
N VAL A 36 13.52 5.43 26.42
CA VAL A 36 13.62 4.11 25.80
C VAL A 36 14.51 3.18 26.62
N ALA A 37 14.57 1.89 26.27
CA ALA A 37 15.31 0.90 27.04
C ALA A 37 16.81 1.25 27.20
N GLY A 38 17.43 1.86 26.20
CA GLY A 38 18.83 2.27 26.21
C GLY A 38 19.08 3.68 26.75
N GLY A 39 18.08 4.37 27.31
CA GLY A 39 18.18 5.74 27.81
C GLY A 39 17.20 6.70 27.15
N THR A 40 17.60 7.93 26.88
CA THR A 40 16.77 8.91 26.19
C THR A 40 17.10 8.95 24.70
N PHE A 41 16.09 8.86 23.84
CA PHE A 41 16.22 9.15 22.41
C PHE A 41 15.66 10.53 22.12
N THR A 42 16.46 11.43 21.54
CA THR A 42 16.09 12.81 21.26
C THR A 42 16.08 13.06 19.76
N VAL A 43 14.99 13.65 19.28
CA VAL A 43 14.87 14.18 17.92
C VAL A 43 14.98 15.68 17.95
N ILE A 44 15.83 16.25 17.11
CA ILE A 44 16.03 17.69 16.94
C ILE A 44 15.75 18.04 15.48
N ALA A 45 14.86 18.99 15.23
CA ALA A 45 14.56 19.52 13.92
C ALA A 45 15.10 20.94 13.77
N GLU A 46 16.30 21.07 13.21
CA GLU A 46 16.95 22.35 12.96
C GLU A 46 16.23 23.08 11.82
N ASN A 47 16.00 24.38 11.99
CA ASN A 47 15.29 25.26 11.04
C ASN A 47 13.85 24.81 10.71
N ASN A 48 13.18 24.12 11.62
CA ASN A 48 11.81 23.68 11.44
C ASN A 48 10.85 24.88 11.41
N SER A 49 9.99 24.97 10.41
CA SER A 49 8.95 25.99 10.28
C SER A 49 7.87 25.56 9.30
N ASP A 50 6.81 26.33 9.16
CA ASP A 50 5.75 26.08 8.18
C ASP A 50 6.25 26.13 6.74
N GLU A 51 7.31 26.88 6.45
CA GLU A 51 7.97 26.96 5.14
C GLU A 51 9.00 25.84 4.94
N ASN A 52 9.72 25.46 6.01
CA ASN A 52 10.83 24.51 5.94
C ASN A 52 10.33 23.07 6.22
N ARG A 53 9.63 22.50 5.27
CA ARG A 53 8.97 21.19 5.42
C ARG A 53 9.78 20.01 4.93
N TYR A 54 10.89 20.25 4.24
CA TYR A 54 11.67 19.20 3.58
C TYR A 54 12.97 18.95 4.31
N ILE A 55 13.26 17.67 4.59
CA ILE A 55 14.52 17.27 5.18
C ILE A 55 15.66 17.51 4.18
N GLN A 56 16.70 18.21 4.60
CA GLN A 56 17.88 18.52 3.82
C GLN A 56 19.05 17.59 4.13
N SER A 57 19.14 17.16 5.37
CA SER A 57 20.15 16.21 5.85
C SER A 57 19.72 15.59 7.17
N VAL A 58 20.27 14.41 7.46
CA VAL A 58 20.03 13.68 8.72
C VAL A 58 21.36 13.30 9.33
N LYS A 59 21.43 13.43 10.68
CA LYS A 59 22.54 12.88 11.48
C LYS A 59 21.97 12.00 12.58
N LEU A 60 22.59 10.86 12.80
CA LEU A 60 22.31 9.97 13.92
C LEU A 60 23.56 9.89 14.79
N ASN A 61 23.45 10.28 16.07
CA ASN A 61 24.55 10.34 17.01
C ASN A 61 25.77 11.11 16.45
N GLY A 62 25.51 12.28 15.84
CA GLY A 62 26.53 13.15 15.27
C GLY A 62 27.11 12.71 13.92
N LYS A 63 26.79 11.51 13.43
CA LYS A 63 27.26 10.99 12.14
C LYS A 63 26.23 11.22 11.04
N THR A 64 26.69 11.58 9.84
CA THR A 64 25.80 11.67 8.66
C THR A 64 25.06 10.36 8.44
N TYR A 65 23.74 10.45 8.28
CA TYR A 65 22.85 9.33 8.09
C TYR A 65 22.16 9.45 6.74
N THR A 66 22.29 8.44 5.90
CA THR A 66 21.85 8.49 4.48
C THR A 66 20.75 7.52 4.14
N LYS A 67 20.22 6.76 5.12
CA LYS A 67 19.01 5.94 4.92
C LYS A 67 17.78 6.82 5.00
N GLY A 68 16.76 6.51 4.20
CA GLY A 68 15.45 7.19 4.24
C GLY A 68 14.58 6.82 5.44
N TYR A 69 15.06 5.93 6.31
CA TYR A 69 14.38 5.40 7.50
C TYR A 69 15.37 5.21 8.66
N ILE A 70 14.85 5.12 9.88
CA ILE A 70 15.60 4.70 11.08
C ILE A 70 15.11 3.33 11.55
N GLU A 71 15.99 2.48 12.03
CA GLU A 71 15.62 1.16 12.55
C GLU A 71 15.23 1.23 14.03
N HIS A 72 14.30 0.37 14.45
CA HIS A 72 13.84 0.32 15.84
C HIS A 72 14.98 0.16 16.84
N LYS A 73 16.00 -0.64 16.51
CA LYS A 73 17.17 -0.85 17.37
C LYS A 73 17.95 0.44 17.64
N ASP A 74 17.99 1.36 16.65
CA ASP A 74 18.72 2.64 16.78
C ASP A 74 17.96 3.58 17.73
N ILE A 75 16.62 3.57 17.68
CA ILE A 75 15.77 4.32 18.62
C ILE A 75 15.88 3.72 20.01
N ALA A 76 15.74 2.41 20.14
CA ALA A 76 15.74 1.69 21.42
C ALA A 76 17.11 1.79 22.16
N ALA A 77 18.19 2.02 21.43
CA ALA A 77 19.52 2.24 22.02
C ALA A 77 19.68 3.61 22.71
N GLY A 78 18.74 4.53 22.48
CA GLY A 78 18.88 5.94 22.88
C GLY A 78 19.81 6.71 21.95
N GLY A 79 19.96 8.01 22.22
CA GLY A 79 20.86 8.87 21.46
C GLY A 79 20.14 10.06 20.82
N GLU A 80 20.70 10.59 19.73
CA GLU A 80 20.24 11.82 19.11
C GLU A 80 20.05 11.68 17.60
N LEU A 81 18.89 12.07 17.11
CA LEU A 81 18.57 12.20 15.69
C LEU A 81 18.39 13.69 15.36
N VAL A 82 19.21 14.22 14.46
CA VAL A 82 19.12 15.61 14.00
C VAL A 82 18.64 15.65 12.56
N LEU A 83 17.52 16.31 12.33
CA LEU A 83 16.92 16.57 11.03
C LEU A 83 17.14 18.05 10.68
N THR A 84 17.92 18.36 9.64
CA THR A 84 18.03 19.73 9.16
C THR A 84 16.94 19.96 8.12
N MET A 85 16.06 20.95 8.36
CA MET A 85 14.89 21.23 7.52
C MET A 85 15.16 22.39 6.55
N GLY A 86 14.42 22.46 5.44
CA GLY A 86 14.47 23.52 4.45
C GLY A 86 13.22 23.63 3.61
N ALA A 87 13.11 24.71 2.83
CA ALA A 87 11.92 25.06 2.06
C ALA A 87 11.78 24.25 0.75
N GLU A 88 12.89 23.75 0.20
CA GLU A 88 12.88 23.08 -1.09
C GLU A 88 13.06 21.56 -0.95
N PRO A 89 12.38 20.76 -1.79
CA PRO A 89 12.59 19.33 -1.84
C PRO A 89 14.04 18.97 -2.15
N LYS A 90 14.60 18.02 -1.41
CA LYS A 90 15.96 17.53 -1.64
C LYS A 90 16.03 16.03 -1.46
N VAL A 91 16.68 15.35 -2.39
CA VAL A 91 17.07 13.94 -2.21
C VAL A 91 18.36 13.93 -1.39
N TRP A 92 18.25 13.63 -0.11
CA TRP A 92 19.36 13.62 0.86
C TRP A 92 19.77 12.21 1.28
N TYR A 93 18.97 11.22 0.95
CA TYR A 93 19.22 9.81 1.26
C TYR A 93 19.73 9.06 0.03
N CYS A 94 20.54 8.04 0.26
CA CYS A 94 20.92 7.11 -0.80
C CYS A 94 19.74 6.17 -1.06
N ALA A 95 19.08 6.35 -2.18
CA ALA A 95 18.04 5.43 -2.67
C ALA A 95 18.63 4.08 -3.16
N ASN A 96 19.90 3.83 -2.89
CA ASN A 96 20.70 2.75 -3.49
C ASN A 96 20.89 1.54 -2.59
N GLU A 97 19.83 1.03 -1.95
CA GLU A 97 19.74 -0.42 -1.86
C GLU A 97 18.95 -0.84 -3.12
N PRO A 98 19.46 -1.72 -3.98
CA PRO A 98 18.64 -2.35 -4.99
C PRO A 98 17.58 -3.13 -4.22
N GLU A 99 16.39 -2.54 -4.06
CA GLU A 99 15.24 -3.27 -3.60
C GLU A 99 14.96 -4.29 -4.70
N THR A 100 15.35 -5.53 -4.49
CA THR A 100 14.92 -6.64 -5.31
C THR A 100 13.47 -6.87 -4.95
N TYR A 101 12.57 -6.37 -5.78
CA TYR A 101 11.15 -6.62 -5.66
C TYR A 101 10.86 -8.00 -6.25
N GLU A 102 10.60 -8.98 -5.37
CA GLU A 102 10.10 -10.28 -5.79
C GLU A 102 8.63 -10.14 -6.22
N ASP A 103 8.25 -10.85 -7.28
CA ASP A 103 6.86 -10.91 -7.71
C ASP A 103 6.05 -11.62 -6.62
N GLN A 104 4.95 -10.97 -6.22
CA GLN A 104 4.04 -11.46 -5.17
C GLN A 104 2.76 -12.06 -5.76
N ARG A 105 2.60 -12.02 -7.09
CA ARG A 105 1.45 -12.61 -7.74
C ARG A 105 1.49 -14.13 -7.62
N PRO A 106 0.34 -14.81 -7.50
CA PRO A 106 0.27 -16.25 -7.66
C PRO A 106 0.83 -16.68 -9.02
N GLU A 107 1.40 -17.88 -9.07
CA GLU A 107 1.79 -18.49 -10.34
C GLU A 107 0.59 -18.52 -11.30
N PRO A 108 0.79 -18.39 -12.63
CA PRO A 108 -0.32 -18.26 -13.58
C PRO A 108 -1.41 -19.33 -13.47
N GLN A 109 -1.04 -20.57 -13.14
CA GLN A 109 -1.98 -21.68 -12.95
C GLN A 109 -2.77 -21.61 -11.65
N ASP A 110 -2.32 -20.80 -10.68
CA ASP A 110 -2.95 -20.64 -9.36
C ASP A 110 -3.83 -19.39 -9.28
N ARG A 111 -3.87 -18.56 -10.33
CA ARG A 111 -4.71 -17.39 -10.44
C ARG A 111 -6.16 -17.79 -10.65
N LEU A 112 -7.07 -17.20 -9.89
CA LEU A 112 -8.50 -17.52 -9.93
C LEU A 112 -9.19 -17.04 -11.20
N PHE A 113 -8.76 -15.90 -11.73
CA PHE A 113 -9.27 -15.33 -12.97
C PHE A 113 -8.18 -14.54 -13.70
N VAL A 114 -8.01 -14.80 -14.98
CA VAL A 114 -7.07 -14.06 -15.84
C VAL A 114 -7.85 -13.34 -16.93
N SER A 115 -7.60 -12.06 -17.11
CA SER A 115 -8.17 -11.22 -18.18
C SER A 115 -7.03 -10.75 -19.10
N GLU A 116 -7.09 -11.09 -20.37
CA GLU A 116 -6.10 -10.65 -21.36
C GLU A 116 -6.01 -9.14 -21.48
N ALA A 117 -7.15 -8.44 -21.40
CA ALA A 117 -7.19 -6.99 -21.45
C ALA A 117 -6.52 -6.34 -20.22
N VAL A 118 -6.69 -6.94 -19.03
CA VAL A 118 -6.05 -6.47 -17.80
C VAL A 118 -4.54 -6.74 -17.83
N GLU A 119 -4.11 -7.90 -18.30
CA GLU A 119 -2.68 -8.22 -18.44
C GLU A 119 -2.00 -7.27 -19.44
N ALA A 120 -2.64 -6.98 -20.58
CA ALA A 120 -2.14 -5.99 -21.55
C ALA A 120 -2.00 -4.58 -20.93
N GLU A 121 -2.96 -4.18 -20.08
CA GLU A 121 -2.87 -2.89 -19.38
C GLU A 121 -1.73 -2.88 -18.33
N ILE A 122 -1.49 -3.99 -17.64
CA ILE A 122 -0.36 -4.12 -16.71
C ILE A 122 0.95 -3.92 -17.47
N GLU A 123 1.13 -4.59 -18.61
CA GLU A 123 2.32 -4.40 -19.45
C GLU A 123 2.47 -2.96 -19.91
N ARG A 124 1.38 -2.35 -20.40
CA ARG A 124 1.37 -0.98 -20.89
C ARG A 124 1.79 0.02 -19.81
N ILE A 125 1.18 -0.06 -18.62
CA ILE A 125 1.46 0.89 -17.53
C ILE A 125 2.86 0.65 -16.94
N THR A 126 3.25 -0.60 -16.71
CA THR A 126 4.59 -0.91 -16.18
C THR A 126 5.70 -0.48 -17.15
N GLY A 127 5.44 -0.56 -18.46
CA GLY A 127 6.36 -0.04 -19.48
C GLY A 127 6.54 1.49 -19.46
N MET A 128 5.55 2.23 -18.95
CA MET A 128 5.60 3.70 -18.83
C MET A 128 6.19 4.19 -17.50
N LEU A 129 6.19 3.35 -16.48
CA LEU A 129 6.68 3.70 -15.14
C LEU A 129 8.21 3.59 -15.09
N GLU A 130 8.89 4.72 -14.85
CA GLU A 130 10.34 4.74 -14.69
C GLU A 130 10.78 4.21 -13.31
N ASN A 131 10.00 4.50 -12.26
CA ASN A 131 10.32 4.08 -10.90
C ASN A 131 10.07 2.56 -10.73
N PRO A 132 11.10 1.74 -10.41
CA PRO A 132 10.96 0.28 -10.31
C PRO A 132 9.99 -0.15 -9.20
N ARG A 133 9.91 0.60 -8.10
CA ARG A 133 8.98 0.31 -7.00
C ARG A 133 7.52 0.51 -7.42
N LEU A 134 7.22 1.61 -8.12
CA LEU A 134 5.87 1.86 -8.62
C LEU A 134 5.48 0.83 -9.68
N ARG A 135 6.42 0.43 -10.53
CA ARG A 135 6.23 -0.64 -11.50
C ARG A 135 5.84 -1.95 -10.82
N TRP A 136 6.63 -2.37 -9.84
CA TRP A 136 6.35 -3.56 -9.05
C TRP A 136 5.01 -3.45 -8.31
N MET A 137 4.74 -2.35 -7.61
CA MET A 137 3.48 -2.13 -6.90
C MET A 137 2.28 -2.26 -7.84
N PHE A 138 2.33 -1.61 -9.01
CA PHE A 138 1.23 -1.67 -9.97
C PHE A 138 1.02 -3.11 -10.48
N ALA A 139 2.10 -3.79 -10.87
CA ALA A 139 2.03 -5.15 -11.38
C ALA A 139 1.45 -6.15 -10.37
N ASN A 140 1.70 -5.96 -9.07
CA ASN A 140 1.25 -6.87 -8.02
C ASN A 140 -0.10 -6.48 -7.40
N CYS A 141 -0.38 -5.18 -7.23
CA CYS A 141 -1.59 -4.74 -6.58
C CYS A 141 -2.78 -4.64 -7.54
N TYR A 142 -2.54 -4.22 -8.79
CA TYR A 142 -3.63 -4.01 -9.73
C TYR A 142 -4.42 -5.28 -10.06
N PRO A 143 -3.81 -6.44 -10.36
CA PRO A 143 -4.53 -7.66 -10.65
C PRO A 143 -5.00 -8.44 -9.42
N ASN A 144 -4.62 -8.05 -8.20
CA ASN A 144 -4.78 -8.86 -6.99
C ASN A 144 -6.21 -9.38 -6.77
N THR A 145 -7.22 -8.56 -7.02
CA THR A 145 -8.63 -9.00 -6.90
C THR A 145 -8.95 -10.15 -7.85
N LEU A 146 -8.51 -10.06 -9.11
CA LEU A 146 -8.74 -11.11 -10.11
C LEU A 146 -7.94 -12.38 -9.77
N ASP A 147 -6.71 -12.20 -9.36
CA ASP A 147 -5.80 -13.31 -9.06
C ASP A 147 -6.25 -14.11 -7.82
N THR A 148 -6.86 -13.47 -6.80
CA THR A 148 -6.96 -14.09 -5.46
C THR A 148 -8.36 -14.12 -4.84
N THR A 149 -9.32 -13.31 -5.31
CA THR A 149 -10.61 -13.14 -4.59
C THR A 149 -11.85 -13.38 -5.46
N VAL A 150 -11.70 -13.44 -6.77
CA VAL A 150 -12.81 -13.63 -7.71
C VAL A 150 -13.06 -15.11 -7.95
N HIS A 151 -14.29 -15.57 -7.70
CA HIS A 151 -14.72 -16.95 -7.87
C HIS A 151 -15.93 -17.03 -8.81
N PRO A 152 -15.73 -17.21 -10.14
CA PRO A 152 -16.82 -17.53 -11.04
C PRO A 152 -17.48 -18.85 -10.61
N VAL A 153 -18.82 -18.86 -10.56
CA VAL A 153 -19.63 -19.99 -10.13
C VAL A 153 -20.48 -20.47 -11.30
N GLU A 154 -20.55 -21.77 -11.48
CA GLU A 154 -21.53 -22.36 -12.39
C GLU A 154 -22.92 -22.25 -11.79
N SER A 155 -23.76 -21.45 -12.42
CA SER A 155 -25.16 -21.28 -11.98
C SER A 155 -26.06 -22.28 -12.66
N THR A 156 -27.00 -22.87 -11.90
CA THR A 156 -27.99 -23.82 -12.41
C THR A 156 -29.02 -23.21 -13.37
N ASP A 157 -29.15 -21.89 -13.37
CA ASP A 157 -30.06 -21.14 -14.25
C ASP A 157 -29.38 -20.65 -15.56
N GLY A 158 -28.09 -20.99 -15.73
CA GLY A 158 -27.29 -20.60 -16.88
C GLY A 158 -26.90 -19.12 -16.94
N GLN A 159 -27.24 -18.33 -15.92
CA GLN A 159 -26.85 -16.94 -15.83
C GLN A 159 -25.41 -16.81 -15.24
N PRO A 160 -24.63 -15.82 -15.67
CA PRO A 160 -23.35 -15.55 -15.03
C PRO A 160 -23.52 -15.35 -13.52
N ASP A 161 -22.65 -15.95 -12.75
CA ASP A 161 -22.61 -15.82 -11.30
C ASP A 161 -21.18 -15.79 -10.82
N THR A 162 -20.82 -14.78 -9.99
CA THR A 162 -19.45 -14.61 -9.52
C THR A 162 -19.47 -14.15 -8.07
N PHE A 163 -18.79 -14.90 -7.21
CA PHE A 163 -18.56 -14.54 -5.83
C PHE A 163 -17.20 -13.81 -5.72
N VAL A 164 -17.14 -12.74 -4.92
CA VAL A 164 -15.90 -12.01 -4.64
C VAL A 164 -15.69 -11.96 -3.14
N TYR A 165 -14.58 -12.53 -2.67
CA TYR A 165 -14.21 -12.43 -1.26
C TYR A 165 -13.83 -11.01 -0.90
N THR A 166 -14.25 -10.55 0.27
CA THR A 166 -13.81 -9.28 0.84
C THR A 166 -12.44 -9.47 1.50
N GLY A 167 -11.40 -9.42 0.69
CA GLY A 167 -10.02 -9.65 1.12
C GLY A 167 -9.81 -11.05 1.70
N ASP A 168 -9.42 -11.13 2.97
CA ASP A 168 -9.20 -12.36 3.74
C ASP A 168 -10.48 -12.93 4.40
N ILE A 169 -11.61 -12.25 4.25
CA ILE A 169 -12.90 -12.67 4.81
C ILE A 169 -13.66 -13.45 3.73
N PRO A 170 -14.08 -14.72 3.98
CA PRO A 170 -14.82 -15.52 3.02
C PRO A 170 -16.30 -15.10 2.95
N ALA A 171 -16.54 -13.80 2.80
CA ALA A 171 -17.85 -13.19 2.68
C ALA A 171 -17.83 -12.18 1.51
N MET A 172 -18.98 -11.94 0.90
CA MET A 172 -19.11 -10.98 -0.20
C MET A 172 -19.94 -9.78 0.26
N TRP A 173 -19.28 -8.75 0.74
CA TRP A 173 -19.94 -7.49 1.02
C TRP A 173 -20.24 -6.75 -0.29
N LEU A 174 -21.48 -6.27 -0.45
CA LEU A 174 -21.95 -5.69 -1.70
C LEU A 174 -21.13 -4.46 -2.11
N ARG A 175 -20.88 -3.55 -1.18
CA ARG A 175 -20.06 -2.35 -1.43
C ARG A 175 -18.64 -2.72 -1.83
N ASP A 176 -18.04 -3.62 -1.07
CA ASP A 176 -16.62 -3.96 -1.22
C ASP A 176 -16.39 -4.75 -2.51
N SER A 177 -17.23 -5.74 -2.80
CA SER A 177 -17.13 -6.51 -4.06
C SER A 177 -17.29 -5.64 -5.30
N GLY A 178 -18.19 -4.66 -5.24
CA GLY A 178 -18.34 -3.67 -6.32
C GLY A 178 -17.10 -2.80 -6.49
N ALA A 179 -16.53 -2.30 -5.38
CA ALA A 179 -15.33 -1.47 -5.39
C ALA A 179 -14.10 -2.26 -5.88
N GLN A 180 -13.95 -3.53 -5.46
CA GLN A 180 -12.84 -4.39 -5.86
C GLN A 180 -12.79 -4.65 -7.38
N VAL A 181 -13.94 -4.79 -8.04
CA VAL A 181 -13.99 -5.06 -9.49
C VAL A 181 -14.11 -3.78 -10.33
N TRP A 182 -14.40 -2.63 -9.71
CA TRP A 182 -14.59 -1.37 -10.41
C TRP A 182 -13.44 -0.98 -11.34
N PRO A 183 -12.16 -1.16 -10.99
CA PRO A 183 -11.05 -0.79 -11.88
C PRO A 183 -11.05 -1.49 -13.23
N TYR A 184 -11.67 -2.67 -13.32
CA TYR A 184 -11.67 -3.50 -14.52
C TYR A 184 -12.88 -3.27 -15.43
N VAL A 185 -13.93 -2.60 -14.97
CA VAL A 185 -15.17 -2.35 -15.73
C VAL A 185 -14.89 -1.67 -17.07
N ARG A 186 -13.86 -0.84 -17.15
CA ARG A 186 -13.48 -0.14 -18.38
C ARG A 186 -13.07 -1.08 -19.53
N TYR A 187 -12.69 -2.33 -19.25
CA TYR A 187 -12.22 -3.30 -20.25
C TYR A 187 -13.28 -4.32 -20.67
N VAL A 188 -14.50 -4.25 -20.15
CA VAL A 188 -15.56 -5.24 -20.46
C VAL A 188 -15.95 -5.32 -21.93
N ASN A 189 -15.65 -4.31 -22.72
CA ASN A 189 -15.89 -4.32 -24.16
C ASN A 189 -14.72 -4.91 -24.96
N GLU A 190 -13.58 -5.14 -24.31
CA GLU A 190 -12.37 -5.67 -24.92
C GLU A 190 -12.13 -7.14 -24.54
N ASP A 191 -12.81 -7.62 -23.49
CA ASP A 191 -12.66 -8.97 -22.95
C ASP A 191 -14.03 -9.54 -22.54
N GLU A 192 -14.54 -10.48 -23.33
CA GLU A 192 -15.85 -11.09 -23.10
C GLU A 192 -15.90 -11.98 -21.85
N ALA A 193 -14.76 -12.59 -21.46
CA ALA A 193 -14.66 -13.37 -20.22
C ALA A 193 -14.76 -12.44 -19.00
N LEU A 194 -14.07 -11.31 -19.04
CA LEU A 194 -14.15 -10.27 -18.02
C LEU A 194 -15.56 -9.69 -17.92
N LYS A 195 -16.20 -9.42 -19.05
CA LYS A 195 -17.58 -8.95 -19.08
C LYS A 195 -18.54 -9.93 -18.44
N LYS A 196 -18.40 -11.22 -18.76
CA LYS A 196 -19.20 -12.29 -18.13
C LYS A 196 -18.96 -12.37 -16.62
N MET A 197 -17.71 -12.24 -16.19
CA MET A 197 -17.34 -12.24 -14.77
C MET A 197 -17.99 -11.05 -14.04
N ILE A 198 -17.89 -9.82 -14.58
CA ILE A 198 -18.49 -8.61 -13.99
C ILE A 198 -20.02 -8.73 -13.95
N ALA A 199 -20.65 -9.23 -15.02
CA ALA A 199 -22.09 -9.51 -15.02
C ALA A 199 -22.47 -10.50 -13.92
N GLY A 200 -21.63 -11.50 -13.67
CA GLY A 200 -21.79 -12.46 -12.59
C GLY A 200 -21.76 -11.82 -11.20
N VAL A 201 -20.85 -10.85 -10.98
CA VAL A 201 -20.81 -10.08 -9.72
C VAL A 201 -22.11 -9.32 -9.49
N ILE A 202 -22.61 -8.62 -10.52
CA ILE A 202 -23.87 -7.88 -10.47
C ILE A 202 -25.03 -8.82 -10.15
N ASN A 203 -25.14 -9.95 -10.85
CA ASN A 203 -26.18 -10.94 -10.61
C ASN A 203 -26.15 -11.49 -9.18
N ARG A 204 -24.94 -11.79 -8.66
CA ARG A 204 -24.73 -12.26 -7.28
C ARG A 204 -25.21 -11.22 -6.27
N GLN A 205 -24.84 -9.95 -6.46
CA GLN A 205 -25.28 -8.86 -5.60
C GLN A 205 -26.82 -8.74 -5.58
N PHE A 206 -27.46 -8.79 -6.73
CA PHE A 206 -28.93 -8.77 -6.79
C PHE A 206 -29.56 -10.00 -6.13
N LYS A 207 -29.01 -11.20 -6.31
CA LYS A 207 -29.47 -12.40 -5.62
C LYS A 207 -29.39 -12.23 -4.09
N CYS A 208 -28.29 -11.70 -3.56
CA CYS A 208 -28.14 -11.44 -2.13
C CYS A 208 -29.18 -10.43 -1.63
N ILE A 209 -29.40 -9.33 -2.34
CA ILE A 209 -30.42 -8.33 -1.98
C ILE A 209 -31.83 -8.94 -1.97
N CYS A 210 -32.14 -9.82 -2.94
CA CYS A 210 -33.44 -10.49 -2.99
C CYS A 210 -33.66 -11.50 -1.87
N ILE A 211 -32.59 -12.10 -1.32
CA ILE A 211 -32.66 -13.02 -0.18
C ILE A 211 -32.89 -12.25 1.11
N ASP A 212 -32.02 -11.31 1.41
CA ASP A 212 -32.13 -10.43 2.59
C ASP A 212 -31.33 -9.13 2.36
N PRO A 213 -32.00 -7.99 2.11
CA PRO A 213 -31.32 -6.71 1.86
C PRO A 213 -30.64 -6.12 3.10
N TYR A 214 -30.90 -6.67 4.27
CA TYR A 214 -30.36 -6.23 5.56
C TYR A 214 -29.29 -7.19 6.13
N ALA A 215 -29.07 -8.32 5.49
CA ALA A 215 -28.04 -9.24 5.94
C ALA A 215 -26.65 -8.57 5.87
N ASN A 216 -25.87 -8.79 6.89
CA ASN A 216 -24.44 -8.45 6.89
C ASN A 216 -23.71 -9.76 6.59
N ALA A 217 -23.38 -9.96 5.34
CA ALA A 217 -22.76 -11.12 4.69
C ALA A 217 -22.31 -12.28 5.58
#